data_306d2154fba120b205247f5437e97eee
#
_entry.id   306d2154fba120b205247f5437e97eee
#
_cell.length_a   1.000
_cell.length_b   1.000
_cell.length_c   1.000
_cell.angle_alpha   90.00
_cell.angle_beta   90.00
_cell.angle_gamma   90.00
#
_symmetry.space_group_name_H-M   'P 1'
#
loop_
_entity.id
_entity.type
_entity.pdbx_description
1 polymer ?
#
loop_
_entity_poly.entity_id
_entity_poly.type
_entity_poly.pdbx_seq_one_letter_code
_entity_poly.pdbx_strand_id
1 'polypeptide(L)'
;LTGYVLITLVLWGRGLFCGWLCPFGALQELLAKIATFLRVPQLNVRHSIQNKAWILKYGLVTGIVGLTFYSTHWATQAAEIEPFKTAITLRFDRSWPYVFYALLLLSLGLFIERFYCRYLCPLGAMLAIAGRFHFFNRLKRRPECGNPCHLCEHSCPIGAIAPTGSINMNECLQCLDCQVEYYDDTRCPPLVQLKKTK
;
A
#
# COMPACT_ATOMS: atom_id res chain seq x y z
N LEU A 1 -19.43 -10.82 -2.71
CA LEU A 1 -18.13 -10.16 -2.64
C LEU A 1 -18.08 -9.14 -1.51
N THR A 2 -19.06 -8.24 -1.39
CA THR A 2 -19.11 -7.19 -0.36
C THR A 2 -19.04 -7.75 1.06
N GLY A 3 -19.82 -8.81 1.36
CA GLY A 3 -19.79 -9.48 2.68
C GLY A 3 -18.41 -10.05 3.02
N TYR A 4 -17.74 -10.66 2.05
CA TYR A 4 -16.37 -11.14 2.23
C TYR A 4 -15.39 -10.01 2.54
N VAL A 5 -15.47 -8.89 1.81
CA VAL A 5 -14.62 -7.72 2.05
C VAL A 5 -14.87 -7.13 3.45
N LEU A 6 -16.11 -7.03 3.88
CA LEU A 6 -16.46 -6.55 5.23
C LEU A 6 -15.92 -7.46 6.32
N ILE A 7 -16.10 -8.76 6.20
CA ILE A 7 -15.59 -9.74 7.16
C ILE A 7 -14.06 -9.69 7.24
N THR A 8 -13.36 -9.69 6.10
CA THR A 8 -11.90 -9.61 6.09
C THR A 8 -11.38 -8.29 6.62
N LEU A 9 -12.10 -7.19 6.38
CA LEU A 9 -11.78 -5.86 6.90
C LEU A 9 -11.85 -5.82 8.44
N VAL A 10 -12.89 -6.38 9.01
CA VAL A 10 -13.08 -6.44 10.48
C VAL A 10 -12.07 -7.38 11.13
N LEU A 11 -11.77 -8.51 10.51
CA LEU A 11 -10.85 -9.49 11.07
C LEU A 11 -9.38 -9.09 10.94
N TRP A 12 -8.93 -8.69 9.74
CA TRP A 12 -7.51 -8.45 9.42
C TRP A 12 -7.19 -7.01 8.96
N GLY A 13 -8.20 -6.17 8.81
CA GLY A 13 -8.02 -4.81 8.31
C GLY A 13 -7.90 -4.75 6.77
N ARG A 14 -7.55 -3.56 6.26
CA ARG A 14 -7.52 -3.28 4.82
C ARG A 14 -6.50 -4.09 4.02
N GLY A 15 -5.45 -4.58 4.70
CA GLY A 15 -4.28 -5.15 4.03
C GLY A 15 -4.62 -6.33 3.13
N LEU A 16 -5.54 -7.18 3.56
CA LEU A 16 -5.92 -8.36 2.80
C LEU A 16 -6.60 -7.98 1.47
N PHE A 17 -7.48 -6.99 1.46
CA PHE A 17 -8.12 -6.54 0.23
C PHE A 17 -7.12 -5.81 -0.70
N CYS A 18 -6.41 -4.82 -0.17
CA CYS A 18 -5.50 -3.99 -0.97
C CYS A 18 -4.24 -4.77 -1.43
N GLY A 19 -3.80 -5.75 -0.64
CA GLY A 19 -2.62 -6.56 -0.95
C GLY A 19 -2.87 -7.72 -1.88
N TRP A 20 -4.03 -8.38 -1.78
CA TRP A 20 -4.26 -9.68 -2.42
C TRP A 20 -5.42 -9.71 -3.42
N LEU A 21 -6.46 -8.90 -3.20
CA LEU A 21 -7.67 -8.91 -4.03
C LEU A 21 -7.73 -7.78 -5.05
N CYS A 22 -7.05 -6.64 -4.80
CA CYS A 22 -7.14 -5.49 -5.68
C CYS A 22 -6.34 -5.72 -6.98
N PRO A 23 -6.99 -5.87 -8.16
CA PRO A 23 -6.28 -6.15 -9.41
C PRO A 23 -5.42 -4.97 -9.86
N PHE A 24 -5.78 -3.73 -9.52
CA PHE A 24 -4.96 -2.58 -9.84
C PHE A 24 -3.68 -2.53 -8.96
N GLY A 25 -3.77 -2.97 -7.70
CA GLY A 25 -2.62 -3.15 -6.85
C GLY A 25 -1.65 -4.21 -7.38
N ALA A 26 -2.19 -5.34 -7.84
CA ALA A 26 -1.41 -6.41 -8.47
C ALA A 26 -0.74 -5.95 -9.78
N LEU A 27 -1.44 -5.15 -10.60
CA LEU A 27 -0.87 -4.55 -11.81
C LEU A 27 0.32 -3.64 -11.50
N GLN A 28 0.20 -2.76 -10.50
CA GLN A 28 1.31 -1.89 -10.08
C GLN A 28 2.50 -2.67 -9.53
N GLU A 29 2.25 -3.75 -8.78
CA GLU A 29 3.32 -4.62 -8.28
C GLU A 29 4.03 -5.35 -9.42
N LEU A 30 3.27 -5.86 -10.39
CA LEU A 30 3.84 -6.50 -11.58
C LEU A 30 4.75 -5.52 -12.34
N LEU A 31 4.29 -4.28 -12.55
CA LEU A 31 5.08 -3.24 -13.19
C LEU A 31 6.36 -2.90 -12.41
N ALA A 32 6.28 -2.81 -11.08
CA ALA A 32 7.45 -2.58 -10.24
C ALA A 32 8.45 -3.75 -10.33
N LYS A 33 7.98 -5.00 -10.35
CA LYS A 33 8.85 -6.18 -10.54
C LYS A 33 9.51 -6.18 -11.92
N ILE A 34 8.78 -5.82 -12.98
CA ILE A 34 9.33 -5.65 -14.33
C ILE A 34 10.38 -4.54 -14.34
N ALA A 35 10.11 -3.40 -13.70
CA ALA A 35 11.05 -2.29 -13.59
C ALA A 35 12.35 -2.72 -12.86
N THR A 36 12.23 -3.48 -11.78
CA THR A 36 13.37 -4.04 -11.06
C THR A 36 14.17 -5.00 -11.94
N PHE A 37 13.50 -5.85 -12.72
CA PHE A 37 14.14 -6.74 -13.67
C PHE A 37 14.89 -5.97 -14.76
N LEU A 38 14.34 -4.86 -15.24
CA LEU A 38 14.97 -3.93 -16.18
C LEU A 38 16.03 -3.03 -15.55
N ARG A 39 16.34 -3.22 -14.25
CA ARG A 39 17.30 -2.44 -13.47
C ARG A 39 16.96 -0.94 -13.38
N VAL A 40 15.67 -0.59 -13.45
CA VAL A 40 15.21 0.78 -13.19
C VAL A 40 15.39 1.07 -11.69
N PRO A 41 16.04 2.17 -11.31
CA PRO A 41 16.26 2.50 -9.91
C PRO A 41 14.94 2.78 -9.20
N GLN A 42 14.64 1.99 -8.16
CA GLN A 42 13.49 2.21 -7.30
C GLN A 42 13.79 3.33 -6.31
N LEU A 43 12.92 4.34 -6.27
CA LEU A 43 13.06 5.47 -5.37
C LEU A 43 12.53 5.12 -3.99
N ASN A 44 13.42 5.02 -3.02
CA ASN A 44 13.04 4.81 -1.63
C ASN A 44 12.68 6.15 -0.99
N VAL A 45 11.38 6.38 -0.77
CA VAL A 45 10.89 7.65 -0.23
C VAL A 45 11.17 7.70 1.28
N ARG A 46 11.88 8.75 1.72
CA ARG A 46 12.21 8.97 3.13
C ARG A 46 10.95 8.99 3.98
N HIS A 47 10.95 8.28 5.11
CA HIS A 47 9.79 8.08 6.00
C HIS A 47 9.10 9.40 6.41
N SER A 48 9.86 10.47 6.62
CA SER A 48 9.30 11.80 6.97
C SER A 48 8.43 12.39 5.85
N ILE A 49 8.84 12.25 4.58
CA ILE A 49 8.09 12.71 3.41
C ILE A 49 6.86 11.82 3.21
N GLN A 50 7.04 10.53 3.41
CA GLN A 50 5.99 9.53 3.27
C GLN A 50 4.83 9.77 4.22
N ASN A 51 5.08 10.04 5.50
CA ASN A 51 4.04 10.32 6.47
C ASN A 51 3.19 11.54 6.08
N LYS A 52 3.83 12.58 5.51
CA LYS A 52 3.12 13.75 4.99
C LYS A 52 2.31 13.42 3.74
N ALA A 53 2.87 12.59 2.84
CA ALA A 53 2.21 12.18 1.60
C ALA A 53 0.99 11.28 1.85
N TRP A 54 0.97 10.49 2.93
CA TRP A 54 -0.22 9.72 3.30
C TRP A 54 -1.42 10.61 3.65
N ILE A 55 -1.19 11.83 4.16
CA ILE A 55 -2.27 12.77 4.47
C ILE A 55 -3.05 13.14 3.21
N LEU A 56 -2.38 13.16 2.04
CA LEU A 56 -3.01 13.51 0.76
C LEU A 56 -4.21 12.62 0.43
N LYS A 57 -4.08 11.29 0.57
CA LYS A 57 -5.19 10.37 0.28
C LYS A 57 -6.36 10.53 1.24
N TYR A 58 -6.10 10.83 2.52
CA TYR A 58 -7.16 11.11 3.49
C TYR A 58 -7.84 12.44 3.19
N GLY A 59 -7.09 13.45 2.76
CA GLY A 59 -7.64 14.72 2.27
C GLY A 59 -8.53 14.54 1.03
N LEU A 60 -8.11 13.68 0.08
CA LEU A 60 -8.92 13.33 -1.09
C LEU A 60 -10.24 12.66 -0.70
N VAL A 61 -10.22 11.70 0.22
CA VAL A 61 -11.45 11.06 0.71
C VAL A 61 -12.36 12.08 1.38
N THR A 62 -11.83 12.90 2.28
CA THR A 62 -12.62 13.92 2.97
C THR A 62 -13.22 14.90 1.97
N GLY A 63 -12.47 15.30 0.95
CA GLY A 63 -12.95 16.16 -0.15
C GLY A 63 -14.08 15.51 -0.94
N ILE A 64 -13.93 14.25 -1.36
CA ILE A 64 -14.97 13.52 -2.11
C ILE A 64 -16.22 13.35 -1.25
N VAL A 65 -16.09 12.96 0.02
CA VAL A 65 -17.23 12.86 0.95
C VAL A 65 -17.89 14.22 1.17
N GLY A 66 -17.13 15.30 1.32
CA GLY A 66 -17.68 16.66 1.39
C GLY A 66 -18.46 17.04 0.14
N LEU A 67 -17.96 16.70 -1.05
CA LEU A 67 -18.66 16.93 -2.32
C LEU A 67 -19.97 16.16 -2.41
N THR A 68 -20.09 14.96 -1.82
CA THR A 68 -21.37 14.22 -1.83
C THR A 68 -22.46 14.94 -1.07
N PHE A 69 -22.12 15.66 -0.01
CA PHE A 69 -23.09 16.47 0.74
C PHE A 69 -23.50 17.74 -0.01
N TYR A 70 -22.62 18.28 -0.86
CA TYR A 70 -22.92 19.47 -1.65
C TYR A 70 -23.67 19.12 -2.94
N SER A 71 -23.19 18.13 -3.70
CA SER A 71 -23.81 17.66 -4.95
C SER A 71 -23.31 16.28 -5.34
N THR A 72 -24.23 15.34 -5.51
CA THR A 72 -23.93 13.98 -5.98
C THR A 72 -23.31 13.96 -7.38
N HIS A 73 -23.66 14.93 -8.24
CA HIS A 73 -23.12 15.06 -9.59
C HIS A 73 -21.60 15.31 -9.58
N TRP A 74 -21.11 16.26 -8.79
CA TRP A 74 -19.69 16.55 -8.66
C TRP A 74 -18.93 15.42 -7.98
N ALA A 75 -19.55 14.74 -7.02
CA ALA A 75 -18.93 13.58 -6.37
C ALA A 75 -18.74 12.41 -7.34
N THR A 76 -19.72 12.13 -8.21
CA THR A 76 -19.58 11.10 -9.24
C THR A 76 -18.50 11.46 -10.27
N GLN A 77 -18.40 12.72 -10.68
CA GLN A 77 -17.31 13.18 -11.55
C GLN A 77 -15.94 13.06 -10.89
N ALA A 78 -15.82 13.37 -9.61
CA ALA A 78 -14.58 13.20 -8.88
C ALA A 78 -14.19 11.71 -8.76
N ALA A 79 -15.16 10.81 -8.56
CA ALA A 79 -14.93 9.37 -8.59
C ALA A 79 -14.54 8.82 -9.97
N GLU A 80 -14.92 9.51 -11.07
CA GLU A 80 -14.52 9.15 -12.42
C GLU A 80 -13.00 9.32 -12.70
N ILE A 81 -12.28 10.08 -11.87
CA ILE A 81 -10.83 10.27 -11.96
C ILE A 81 -10.07 9.03 -11.51
N GLU A 82 -10.75 8.03 -10.93
CA GLU A 82 -10.08 6.78 -10.49
C GLU A 82 -9.46 6.01 -11.68
N PRO A 83 -8.13 5.81 -11.69
CA PRO A 83 -7.43 5.07 -12.75
C PRO A 83 -7.81 3.59 -12.78
N PHE A 84 -8.34 3.05 -11.69
CA PHE A 84 -8.86 1.68 -11.61
C PHE A 84 -9.95 1.44 -12.67
N LYS A 85 -10.92 2.34 -12.77
CA LYS A 85 -12.01 2.25 -13.75
C LYS A 85 -11.47 2.26 -15.18
N THR A 86 -10.49 3.12 -15.46
CA THR A 86 -9.88 3.23 -16.79
C THR A 86 -9.03 2.02 -17.15
N ALA A 87 -8.17 1.55 -16.24
CA ALA A 87 -7.22 0.48 -16.54
C ALA A 87 -7.84 -0.92 -16.48
N ILE A 88 -8.71 -1.19 -15.51
CA ILE A 88 -9.23 -2.54 -15.26
C ILE A 88 -10.61 -2.74 -15.88
N THR A 89 -11.54 -1.81 -15.63
CA THR A 89 -12.94 -1.98 -16.08
C THR A 89 -13.09 -1.68 -17.56
N LEU A 90 -12.56 -0.55 -18.03
CA LEU A 90 -12.70 -0.09 -19.41
C LEU A 90 -11.54 -0.50 -20.33
N ARG A 91 -10.51 -1.18 -19.82
CA ARG A 91 -9.34 -1.66 -20.60
C ARG A 91 -8.75 -0.58 -21.51
N PHE A 92 -8.65 0.66 -21.01
CA PHE A 92 -8.21 1.86 -21.73
C PHE A 92 -9.11 2.31 -22.89
N ASP A 93 -10.32 1.74 -23.03
CA ASP A 93 -11.33 2.22 -23.99
C ASP A 93 -12.10 3.40 -23.38
N ARG A 94 -11.44 4.56 -23.39
CA ARG A 94 -11.96 5.81 -22.81
C ARG A 94 -11.32 7.02 -23.49
N SER A 95 -11.90 8.22 -23.27
CA SER A 95 -11.34 9.46 -23.81
C SER A 95 -9.88 9.69 -23.38
N TRP A 96 -9.07 10.22 -24.29
CA TRP A 96 -7.62 10.41 -24.19
C TRP A 96 -7.12 10.97 -22.85
N PRO A 97 -7.72 11.99 -22.22
CA PRO A 97 -7.23 12.55 -20.97
C PRO A 97 -7.16 11.52 -19.82
N TYR A 98 -8.16 10.64 -19.72
CA TYR A 98 -8.20 9.61 -18.66
C TYR A 98 -7.19 8.49 -18.90
N VAL A 99 -6.98 8.13 -20.17
CA VAL A 99 -5.97 7.13 -20.54
C VAL A 99 -4.58 7.67 -20.25
N PHE A 100 -4.30 8.91 -20.66
CA PHE A 100 -3.01 9.56 -20.38
C PHE A 100 -2.73 9.65 -18.87
N TYR A 101 -3.74 10.05 -18.08
CA TYR A 101 -3.64 10.11 -16.62
C TYR A 101 -3.34 8.73 -16.01
N ALA A 102 -4.04 7.68 -16.44
CA ALA A 102 -3.81 6.33 -15.96
C ALA A 102 -2.40 5.82 -16.32
N LEU A 103 -1.94 6.07 -17.55
CA LEU A 103 -0.59 5.72 -18.00
C LEU A 103 0.48 6.49 -17.22
N LEU A 104 0.28 7.77 -16.94
CA LEU A 104 1.18 8.58 -16.14
C LEU A 104 1.31 8.01 -14.71
N LEU A 105 0.21 7.65 -14.08
CA LEU A 105 0.22 7.03 -12.75
C LEU A 105 0.90 5.65 -12.74
N LEU A 106 0.70 4.85 -13.79
CA LEU A 106 1.38 3.56 -13.94
C LEU A 106 2.89 3.76 -14.17
N SER A 107 3.27 4.77 -14.95
CA SER A 107 4.68 5.14 -15.16
C SER A 107 5.37 5.57 -13.87
N LEU A 108 4.69 6.36 -13.02
CA LEU A 108 5.19 6.70 -11.69
C LEU A 108 5.34 5.45 -10.81
N GLY A 109 4.49 4.45 -11.01
CA GLY A 109 4.58 3.14 -10.36
C GLY A 109 5.83 2.34 -10.71
N LEU A 110 6.51 2.65 -11.83
CA LEU A 110 7.80 2.04 -12.19
C LEU A 110 8.96 2.53 -11.29
N PHE A 111 8.86 3.76 -10.78
CA PHE A 111 9.88 4.37 -9.92
C PHE A 111 9.57 4.22 -8.43
N ILE A 112 8.30 4.30 -8.06
CA ILE A 112 7.84 4.16 -6.67
C ILE A 112 6.82 3.03 -6.62
N GLU A 113 7.16 1.95 -5.96
CA GLU A 113 6.31 0.78 -5.86
C GLU A 113 4.93 1.13 -5.29
N ARG A 114 3.88 0.71 -6.01
CA ARG A 114 2.47 0.95 -5.66
C ARG A 114 2.13 2.43 -5.41
N PHE A 115 2.71 3.35 -6.20
CA PHE A 115 2.58 4.81 -6.03
C PHE A 115 1.14 5.28 -5.80
N TYR A 116 0.21 4.90 -6.68
CA TYR A 116 -1.19 5.31 -6.57
C TYR A 116 -1.85 4.77 -5.29
N CYS A 117 -1.68 3.47 -5.03
CA CYS A 117 -2.26 2.82 -3.84
C CYS A 117 -1.70 3.40 -2.54
N ARG A 118 -0.46 3.89 -2.58
CA ARG A 118 0.26 4.41 -1.44
C ARG A 118 -0.18 5.83 -1.07
N TYR A 119 -0.41 6.71 -2.07
CA TYR A 119 -0.58 8.15 -1.84
C TYR A 119 -1.90 8.73 -2.32
N LEU A 120 -2.55 8.14 -3.32
CA LEU A 120 -3.67 8.76 -4.01
C LEU A 120 -4.98 7.97 -3.93
N CYS A 121 -4.94 6.66 -3.60
CA CYS A 121 -6.12 5.81 -3.65
C CYS A 121 -7.15 6.18 -2.56
N PRO A 122 -8.32 6.75 -2.91
CA PRO A 122 -9.35 7.10 -1.93
C PRO A 122 -9.99 5.84 -1.32
N LEU A 123 -10.21 4.79 -2.12
CA LEU A 123 -10.72 3.51 -1.61
C LEU A 123 -9.79 2.91 -0.55
N GLY A 124 -8.45 2.94 -0.80
CA GLY A 124 -7.47 2.48 0.16
C GLY A 124 -7.48 3.28 1.47
N ALA A 125 -7.77 4.58 1.42
CA ALA A 125 -7.92 5.42 2.60
C ALA A 125 -9.22 5.11 3.37
N MET A 126 -10.35 4.93 2.68
CA MET A 126 -11.61 4.53 3.30
C MET A 126 -11.48 3.19 4.02
N LEU A 127 -10.88 2.19 3.36
CA LEU A 127 -10.63 0.88 3.96
C LEU A 127 -9.64 0.95 5.14
N ALA A 128 -8.68 1.89 5.12
CA ALA A 128 -7.77 2.11 6.25
C ALA A 128 -8.49 2.67 7.47
N ILE A 129 -9.42 3.60 7.27
CA ILE A 129 -10.24 4.17 8.35
C ILE A 129 -11.15 3.08 8.93
N ALA A 130 -11.87 2.34 8.07
CA ALA A 130 -12.78 1.28 8.49
C ALA A 130 -12.03 0.10 9.14
N GLY A 131 -10.85 -0.27 8.62
CA GLY A 131 -10.02 -1.36 9.13
C GLY A 131 -9.20 -1.03 10.37
N ARG A 132 -9.33 0.17 10.93
CA ARG A 132 -8.61 0.57 12.15
C ARG A 132 -8.97 -0.29 13.37
N PHE A 133 -10.19 -0.82 13.39
CA PHE A 133 -10.73 -1.63 14.49
C PHE A 133 -10.61 -3.15 14.23
N HIS A 134 -9.56 -3.58 13.49
CA HIS A 134 -9.34 -5.00 13.22
C HIS A 134 -8.97 -5.78 14.48
N PHE A 135 -9.46 -7.02 14.58
CA PHE A 135 -9.27 -7.88 15.75
C PHE A 135 -7.93 -8.65 15.75
N PHE A 136 -7.43 -9.04 14.58
CA PHE A 136 -6.25 -9.89 14.48
C PHE A 136 -5.02 -9.11 14.02
N ASN A 137 -4.03 -9.01 14.91
CA ASN A 137 -2.71 -8.47 14.58
C ASN A 137 -1.69 -9.61 14.52
N ARG A 138 -1.40 -10.10 13.30
CA ARG A 138 -0.51 -11.26 13.09
C ARG A 138 0.94 -10.90 12.82
N LEU A 139 1.24 -9.62 12.59
CA LEU A 139 2.60 -9.20 12.25
C LEU A 139 3.45 -9.06 13.51
N LYS A 140 4.30 -10.06 13.74
CA LYS A 140 5.16 -10.10 14.92
C LYS A 140 6.42 -9.25 14.72
N ARG A 141 6.92 -8.67 15.81
CA ARG A 141 8.16 -7.92 15.89
C ARG A 141 8.96 -8.33 17.13
N ARG A 142 10.29 -8.26 17.01
CA ARG A 142 11.22 -8.44 18.15
C ARG A 142 11.65 -7.09 18.68
N PRO A 143 12.15 -7.01 19.93
CA PRO A 143 12.67 -5.78 20.51
C PRO A 143 13.82 -5.15 19.69
N GLU A 144 14.60 -5.97 19.01
CA GLU A 144 15.75 -5.57 18.19
C GLU A 144 15.34 -4.99 16.82
N CYS A 145 14.06 -5.13 16.41
CA CYS A 145 13.57 -4.54 15.19
C CYS A 145 13.45 -3.02 15.34
N GLY A 146 14.20 -2.29 14.50
CA GLY A 146 14.27 -0.82 14.54
C GLY A 146 15.47 -0.25 15.29
N ASN A 147 16.12 -1.05 16.16
CA ASN A 147 17.38 -0.68 16.78
C ASN A 147 18.10 -1.94 17.32
N PRO A 148 19.17 -2.44 16.67
CA PRO A 148 19.90 -1.86 15.52
C PRO A 148 19.42 -2.35 14.14
N CYS A 149 18.43 -3.26 14.06
CA CYS A 149 18.09 -3.97 12.82
C CYS A 149 17.00 -3.23 12.00
N HIS A 150 17.33 -2.83 10.76
CA HIS A 150 16.42 -2.17 9.82
C HIS A 150 16.07 -3.01 8.57
N LEU A 151 16.42 -4.32 8.56
CA LEU A 151 16.26 -5.17 7.38
C LEU A 151 14.80 -5.20 6.86
N CYS A 152 13.84 -5.47 7.74
CA CYS A 152 12.43 -5.52 7.37
C CYS A 152 11.85 -4.15 6.97
N GLU A 153 12.42 -3.03 7.45
CA GLU A 153 12.05 -1.68 7.03
C GLU A 153 12.40 -1.49 5.56
N HIS A 154 13.60 -1.89 5.16
CA HIS A 154 14.06 -1.80 3.77
C HIS A 154 13.33 -2.75 2.83
N SER A 155 12.91 -3.93 3.32
CA SER A 155 12.15 -4.90 2.55
C SER A 155 10.66 -4.54 2.41
N CYS A 156 10.19 -3.48 3.07
CA CYS A 156 8.78 -3.11 3.02
C CYS A 156 8.45 -2.28 1.77
N PRO A 157 7.71 -2.81 0.78
CA PRO A 157 7.47 -2.14 -0.51
C PRO A 157 6.71 -0.82 -0.37
N ILE A 158 5.93 -0.67 0.67
CA ILE A 158 5.14 0.56 0.92
C ILE A 158 5.70 1.41 2.06
N GLY A 159 6.79 0.98 2.70
CA GLY A 159 7.41 1.67 3.82
C GLY A 159 6.48 1.86 5.04
N ALA A 160 5.59 0.91 5.30
CA ALA A 160 4.69 0.95 6.45
C ALA A 160 5.40 0.66 7.79
N ILE A 161 6.69 0.35 7.77
CA ILE A 161 7.50 0.08 8.95
C ILE A 161 8.27 1.35 9.29
N ALA A 162 8.06 1.87 10.50
CA ALA A 162 8.79 3.03 11.00
C ALA A 162 10.25 2.66 11.34
N PRO A 163 11.18 3.62 11.37
CA PRO A 163 12.56 3.40 11.80
C PRO A 163 12.67 2.81 13.21
N THR A 164 11.65 3.01 14.05
CA THR A 164 11.51 2.39 15.38
C THR A 164 11.16 0.90 15.35
N GLY A 165 10.99 0.30 14.15
CA GLY A 165 10.56 -1.08 13.98
C GLY A 165 9.05 -1.31 14.09
N SER A 166 8.26 -0.31 14.48
CA SER A 166 6.80 -0.42 14.57
C SER A 166 6.14 -0.44 13.19
N ILE A 167 5.08 -1.25 13.05
CA ILE A 167 4.31 -1.34 11.81
C ILE A 167 3.08 -0.45 11.89
N ASN A 168 2.92 0.45 10.94
CA ASN A 168 1.68 1.17 10.76
C ASN A 168 0.64 0.28 10.08
N MET A 169 -0.24 -0.34 10.86
CA MET A 169 -1.25 -1.27 10.35
C MET A 169 -2.27 -0.60 9.42
N ASN A 170 -2.51 0.71 9.59
CA ASN A 170 -3.41 1.45 8.70
C ASN A 170 -2.84 1.59 7.28
N GLU A 171 -1.52 1.51 7.12
CA GLU A 171 -0.84 1.61 5.84
C GLU A 171 -0.32 0.26 5.33
N CYS A 172 -0.23 -0.74 6.18
CA CYS A 172 0.26 -2.06 5.84
C CYS A 172 -0.67 -2.78 4.84
N LEU A 173 -0.10 -3.39 3.80
CA LEU A 173 -0.80 -4.21 2.80
C LEU A 173 -0.77 -5.71 3.13
N GLN A 174 -0.17 -6.09 4.25
CA GLN A 174 -0.02 -7.49 4.64
C GLN A 174 0.55 -8.39 3.53
N CYS A 175 1.56 -7.89 2.79
CA CYS A 175 2.29 -8.65 1.78
C CYS A 175 3.12 -9.79 2.38
N LEU A 176 3.39 -9.74 3.69
CA LEU A 176 4.18 -10.71 4.47
C LEU A 176 5.67 -10.74 4.18
N ASP A 177 6.23 -9.92 3.29
CA ASP A 177 7.67 -9.88 2.99
C ASP A 177 8.50 -9.67 4.26
N CYS A 178 8.06 -8.77 5.13
CA CYS A 178 8.72 -8.55 6.41
C CYS A 178 8.62 -9.75 7.37
N GLN A 179 7.64 -10.65 7.19
CA GLN A 179 7.55 -11.87 7.99
C GLN A 179 8.46 -12.97 7.43
N VAL A 180 8.63 -13.02 6.12
CA VAL A 180 9.61 -13.90 5.48
C VAL A 180 11.00 -13.58 6.03
N GLU A 181 11.41 -12.31 6.00
CA GLU A 181 12.69 -11.86 6.56
C GLU A 181 12.78 -12.09 8.09
N TYR A 182 11.67 -11.95 8.81
CA TYR A 182 11.60 -12.14 10.26
C TYR A 182 11.87 -13.60 10.69
N TYR A 183 11.41 -14.57 9.91
CA TYR A 183 11.57 -15.99 10.20
C TYR A 183 12.80 -16.62 9.53
N ASP A 184 13.49 -15.90 8.65
CA ASP A 184 14.69 -16.37 7.97
C ASP A 184 15.88 -16.38 8.95
N ASP A 185 16.33 -17.55 9.31
CA ASP A 185 17.47 -17.77 10.25
C ASP A 185 18.84 -17.50 9.60
N THR A 186 18.87 -17.26 8.29
CA THR A 186 20.08 -16.91 7.53
C THR A 186 20.24 -15.40 7.33
N ARG A 187 19.14 -14.67 7.31
CA ARG A 187 19.10 -13.23 7.03
C ARG A 187 18.82 -12.36 8.24
N CYS A 188 17.93 -12.81 9.14
CA CYS A 188 17.55 -12.04 10.32
C CYS A 188 18.71 -11.96 11.33
N PRO A 189 19.35 -10.78 11.56
CA PRO A 189 20.51 -10.65 12.41
C PRO A 189 20.35 -11.22 13.83
N PRO A 190 19.23 -11.00 14.54
CA PRO A 190 19.00 -11.60 15.84
C PRO A 190 19.02 -13.13 15.82
N LEU A 191 18.45 -13.78 14.78
CA LEU A 191 18.44 -15.24 14.65
C LEU A 191 19.84 -15.78 14.30
N VAL A 192 20.54 -15.08 13.41
CA VAL A 192 21.93 -15.43 13.05
C VAL A 192 22.84 -15.39 14.29
N GLN A 193 22.68 -14.38 15.15
CA GLN A 193 23.46 -14.29 16.40
C GLN A 193 23.12 -15.42 17.38
N LEU A 194 21.83 -15.71 17.57
CA LEU A 194 21.40 -16.83 18.44
C LEU A 194 21.90 -18.19 17.94
N LYS A 195 22.07 -18.37 16.64
CA LYS A 195 22.61 -19.59 16.04
C LYS A 195 24.13 -19.73 16.24
N LYS A 196 24.86 -18.60 16.32
CA LYS A 196 26.31 -18.58 16.59
C LYS A 196 26.67 -18.85 18.06
N THR A 197 25.71 -18.61 18.96
CA THR A 197 25.88 -18.79 20.40
C THR A 197 25.44 -20.18 20.93
N LYS A 198 24.86 -21.01 20.06
CA LYS A 198 24.58 -22.43 20.29
C LYS A 198 25.68 -23.32 19.68
#